data_30435175a990daff9374761f83cc12b8
#
_entry.id   30435175a990daff9374761f83cc12b8
#
_cell.length_a   1.000
_cell.length_b   1.000
_cell.length_c   1.000
_cell.angle_alpha   90.00
_cell.angle_beta   90.00
_cell.angle_gamma   90.00
#
_symmetry.space_group_name_H-M   'P 1'
#
loop_
_entity.id
_entity.type
_entity.pdbx_description
1 polymer ?
#
loop_
_entity_poly.entity_id
_entity_poly.type
_entity_poly.pdbx_seq_one_letter_code
_entity_poly.pdbx_strand_id
1 'polypeptide(L)'
;MVTREPLETFSVPIGPQHPALKEPGHFLISVDGEIVTDAVVRLGYAHRGIEKAAEGRNWVQNLYLVERICGICSHIHATAYSLGVERLAGVEVPPRAQAIRVLVAELERIHSHLLWLGVAAHEAGFETLFMYSWRDRETIMDALEGFTGNRVNYSANLLGGVKVDVGDEQRTAILKALDYLEPRTHHYMDVVTTDAL
;
A
#
# COMPACT_ATOMS: atom_id res chain seq x y z
N MET A 1 -45.27 -4.26 33.83
CA MET A 1 -43.99 -3.56 33.60
C MET A 1 -42.90 -4.51 34.06
N VAL A 2 -42.19 -5.14 33.13
CA VAL A 2 -41.02 -5.97 33.48
C VAL A 2 -39.89 -5.00 33.68
N THR A 3 -39.48 -4.76 34.91
CA THR A 3 -38.26 -4.04 35.22
C THR A 3 -37.08 -4.90 34.74
N ARG A 4 -36.47 -4.53 33.58
CA ARG A 4 -35.17 -5.10 33.20
C ARG A 4 -34.15 -4.68 34.28
N GLU A 5 -33.57 -5.66 34.95
CA GLU A 5 -32.35 -5.41 35.71
C GLU A 5 -31.30 -4.80 34.73
N PRO A 6 -30.54 -3.80 35.20
CA PRO A 6 -29.46 -3.28 34.33
C PRO A 6 -28.50 -4.42 34.02
N LEU A 7 -28.38 -4.76 32.74
CA LEU A 7 -27.38 -5.71 32.27
C LEU A 7 -25.99 -5.15 32.65
N GLU A 8 -25.14 -6.01 33.22
CA GLU A 8 -23.77 -5.59 33.55
C GLU A 8 -23.03 -5.14 32.27
N THR A 9 -22.71 -3.85 32.21
CA THR A 9 -21.89 -3.28 31.15
C THR A 9 -20.48 -3.85 31.27
N PHE A 10 -19.97 -4.46 30.25
CA PHE A 10 -18.58 -4.92 30.23
C PHE A 10 -17.82 -4.34 29.04
N SER A 11 -16.49 -4.30 29.16
CA SER A 11 -15.62 -3.75 28.12
C SER A 11 -14.91 -4.85 27.37
N VAL A 12 -14.98 -4.80 26.03
CA VAL A 12 -14.33 -5.73 25.11
C VAL A 12 -13.19 -5.02 24.42
N PRO A 13 -11.92 -5.42 24.65
CA PRO A 13 -10.79 -4.88 23.88
C PRO A 13 -10.66 -5.59 22.54
N ILE A 14 -10.55 -4.80 21.44
CA ILE A 14 -10.22 -5.28 20.10
C ILE A 14 -8.86 -4.68 19.73
N GLY A 15 -7.87 -5.53 19.49
CA GLY A 15 -6.51 -5.10 19.21
C GLY A 15 -5.63 -4.91 20.47
N PRO A 16 -4.38 -4.43 20.31
CA PRO A 16 -3.79 -3.83 19.11
C PRO A 16 -3.52 -4.79 17.95
N GLN A 17 -3.35 -6.08 18.19
CA GLN A 17 -3.25 -7.10 17.17
C GLN A 17 -4.50 -7.97 17.18
N HIS A 18 -5.28 -7.90 16.11
CA HIS A 18 -6.53 -8.64 15.98
C HIS A 18 -6.68 -9.13 14.53
N PRO A 19 -7.17 -10.35 14.29
CA PRO A 19 -7.32 -10.91 12.94
C PRO A 19 -8.13 -10.05 11.97
N ALA A 20 -9.13 -9.34 12.47
CA ALA A 20 -9.97 -8.44 11.67
C ALA A 20 -9.31 -7.06 11.39
N LEU A 21 -8.15 -6.75 11.99
CA LEU A 21 -7.45 -5.49 11.78
C LEU A 21 -6.21 -5.74 10.92
N LYS A 22 -6.12 -5.10 9.76
CA LYS A 22 -4.96 -5.20 8.87
C LYS A 22 -3.77 -4.38 9.36
N GLU A 23 -4.03 -3.33 10.13
CA GLU A 23 -3.02 -2.49 10.77
C GLU A 23 -3.27 -2.44 12.28
N PRO A 24 -2.22 -2.30 13.11
CA PRO A 24 -2.38 -2.26 14.56
C PRO A 24 -3.26 -1.09 15.01
N GLY A 25 -4.35 -1.41 15.69
CA GLY A 25 -5.27 -0.45 16.30
C GLY A 25 -5.86 -1.02 17.56
N HIS A 26 -6.29 -0.19 18.49
CA HIS A 26 -6.94 -0.64 19.70
C HIS A 26 -8.27 0.07 19.88
N PHE A 27 -9.33 -0.73 20.01
CA PHE A 27 -10.68 -0.26 20.28
C PHE A 27 -11.14 -0.89 21.59
N LEU A 28 -11.44 -0.06 22.58
CA LEU A 28 -12.09 -0.51 23.81
C LEU A 28 -13.58 -0.23 23.67
N ILE A 29 -14.36 -1.28 23.52
CA ILE A 29 -15.80 -1.22 23.27
C ILE A 29 -16.52 -1.55 24.56
N SER A 30 -17.42 -0.66 25.03
CA SER A 30 -18.32 -0.92 26.14
C SER A 30 -19.64 -1.44 25.59
N VAL A 31 -20.14 -2.54 26.14
CA VAL A 31 -21.37 -3.20 25.66
C VAL A 31 -22.37 -3.43 26.77
N ASP A 32 -23.64 -3.32 26.41
CA ASP A 32 -24.79 -3.73 27.22
C ASP A 32 -25.49 -4.88 26.48
N GLY A 33 -25.18 -6.11 26.87
CA GLY A 33 -25.52 -7.28 26.09
C GLY A 33 -24.77 -7.27 24.73
N GLU A 34 -25.51 -7.24 23.64
CA GLU A 34 -24.96 -7.17 22.25
C GLU A 34 -24.92 -5.73 21.70
N ILE A 35 -25.34 -4.75 22.48
CA ILE A 35 -25.41 -3.35 22.04
C ILE A 35 -24.15 -2.61 22.48
N VAL A 36 -23.44 -2.04 21.53
CA VAL A 36 -22.31 -1.15 21.81
C VAL A 36 -22.84 0.18 22.34
N THR A 37 -22.42 0.54 23.56
CA THR A 37 -22.82 1.77 24.24
C THR A 37 -21.76 2.86 24.19
N ASP A 38 -20.49 2.48 24.09
CA ASP A 38 -19.34 3.40 23.96
C ASP A 38 -18.18 2.72 23.26
N ALA A 39 -17.30 3.53 22.62
CA ALA A 39 -16.08 3.04 21.98
C ALA A 39 -14.94 4.06 22.14
N VAL A 40 -13.87 3.63 22.78
CA VAL A 40 -12.64 4.42 22.92
C VAL A 40 -11.60 3.90 21.95
N VAL A 41 -11.13 4.77 21.05
CA VAL A 41 -10.09 4.44 20.06
C VAL A 41 -8.72 4.90 20.56
N ARG A 42 -7.74 4.00 20.52
CA ARG A 42 -6.33 4.30 20.82
C ARG A 42 -5.49 4.06 19.58
N LEU A 43 -4.96 5.13 19.00
CA LEU A 43 -4.11 5.13 17.83
C LEU A 43 -2.63 5.21 18.21
N GLY A 44 -1.75 5.02 17.23
CA GLY A 44 -0.31 5.20 17.39
C GLY A 44 0.50 3.90 17.48
N TYR A 45 -0.11 2.74 17.41
CA TYR A 45 0.61 1.46 17.44
C TYR A 45 1.51 1.22 16.23
N ALA A 46 1.23 1.83 15.10
CA ALA A 46 2.07 1.83 13.90
C ALA A 46 3.04 3.01 13.83
N HIS A 47 3.07 3.89 14.84
CA HIS A 47 3.96 5.06 14.89
C HIS A 47 5.43 4.64 15.01
N ARG A 48 6.29 5.15 14.12
CA ARG A 48 7.71 4.80 14.04
C ARG A 48 8.64 6.01 14.18
N GLY A 49 8.14 7.19 14.49
CA GLY A 49 8.93 8.42 14.65
C GLY A 49 9.57 8.92 13.37
N ILE A 50 8.99 8.65 12.19
CA ILE A 50 9.56 9.01 10.88
C ILE A 50 9.80 10.51 10.76
N GLU A 51 8.82 11.33 11.16
CA GLU A 51 8.92 12.78 11.10
C GLU A 51 10.07 13.30 11.98
N LYS A 52 10.16 12.81 13.22
CA LYS A 52 11.25 13.17 14.12
C LYS A 52 12.62 12.71 13.62
N ALA A 53 12.67 11.54 13.01
CA ALA A 53 13.88 11.04 12.38
C ALA A 53 14.31 11.89 11.16
N ALA A 54 13.34 12.48 10.44
CA ALA A 54 13.62 13.35 9.30
C ALA A 54 14.29 14.67 9.68
N GLU A 55 13.99 15.23 10.86
CA GLU A 55 14.58 16.50 11.33
C GLU A 55 16.12 16.43 11.42
N GLY A 56 16.67 15.27 11.76
CA GLY A 56 18.10 15.06 11.93
C GLY A 56 18.84 14.60 10.66
N ARG A 57 18.19 14.58 9.51
CA ARG A 57 18.74 14.06 8.25
C ARG A 57 18.82 15.13 7.17
N ASN A 58 19.74 14.94 6.23
CA ASN A 58 19.80 15.77 5.03
C ASN A 58 18.74 15.33 3.99
N TRP A 59 18.56 16.15 2.94
CA TRP A 59 17.55 15.94 1.89
C TRP A 59 17.67 14.57 1.20
N VAL A 60 18.87 14.09 0.93
CA VAL A 60 19.12 12.80 0.28
C VAL A 60 18.78 11.64 1.22
N GLN A 61 19.17 11.73 2.48
CA GLN A 61 18.86 10.70 3.48
C GLN A 61 17.36 10.60 3.75
N ASN A 62 16.68 11.74 3.75
CA ASN A 62 15.22 11.77 3.91
C ASN A 62 14.48 11.11 2.74
N LEU A 63 15.00 11.19 1.52
CA LEU A 63 14.40 10.51 0.38
C LEU A 63 14.26 9.00 0.64
N TYR A 64 15.30 8.36 1.18
CA TYR A 64 15.23 6.94 1.54
C TYR A 64 14.38 6.64 2.78
N LEU A 65 14.29 7.60 3.70
CA LEU A 65 13.46 7.45 4.88
C LEU A 65 11.97 7.49 4.54
N VAL A 66 11.54 8.45 3.72
CA VAL A 66 10.13 8.61 3.36
C VAL A 66 9.61 7.45 2.49
N GLU A 67 10.45 6.83 1.70
CA GLU A 67 10.11 5.63 0.95
C GLU A 67 9.67 4.48 1.86
N ARG A 68 10.18 4.43 3.10
CA ARG A 68 9.86 3.39 4.08
C ARG A 68 8.68 3.71 5.00
N ILE A 69 7.95 4.77 4.70
CA ILE A 69 6.69 5.07 5.39
C ILE A 69 5.66 3.96 5.12
N CYS A 70 5.61 3.49 3.88
CA CYS A 70 4.67 2.47 3.44
C CYS A 70 5.37 1.46 2.51
N GLY A 71 5.11 0.17 2.69
CA GLY A 71 5.62 -0.90 1.84
C GLY A 71 4.75 -1.20 0.61
N ILE A 72 3.66 -0.46 0.40
CA ILE A 72 2.73 -0.67 -0.72
C ILE A 72 2.77 0.50 -1.69
N CYS A 73 3.04 1.72 -1.20
CA CYS A 73 3.10 2.97 -1.96
C CYS A 73 4.42 3.72 -1.72
N SER A 74 5.52 3.00 -1.63
CA SER A 74 6.85 3.51 -1.27
C SER A 74 7.36 4.56 -2.27
N HIS A 75 7.18 4.32 -3.56
CA HIS A 75 7.61 5.23 -4.62
C HIS A 75 6.81 6.53 -4.64
N ILE A 76 5.52 6.50 -4.35
CA ILE A 76 4.70 7.71 -4.29
C ILE A 76 5.15 8.63 -3.15
N HIS A 77 5.51 8.09 -1.97
CA HIS A 77 6.10 8.88 -0.90
C HIS A 77 7.41 9.54 -1.32
N ALA A 78 8.31 8.76 -1.94
CA ALA A 78 9.57 9.26 -2.46
C ALA A 78 9.37 10.32 -3.57
N THR A 79 8.40 10.13 -4.46
CA THR A 79 8.08 11.07 -5.54
C THR A 79 7.52 12.38 -4.98
N ALA A 80 6.58 12.32 -4.05
CA ALA A 80 6.01 13.52 -3.42
C ALA A 80 7.09 14.34 -2.71
N TYR A 81 7.98 13.68 -1.97
CA TYR A 81 9.11 14.32 -1.32
C TYR A 81 10.07 14.95 -2.34
N SER A 82 10.46 14.22 -3.40
CA SER A 82 11.37 14.72 -4.44
C SER A 82 10.79 15.96 -5.12
N LEU A 83 9.51 15.92 -5.52
CA LEU A 83 8.84 17.07 -6.13
C LEU A 83 8.81 18.31 -5.22
N GLY A 84 8.60 18.11 -3.90
CA GLY A 84 8.63 19.19 -2.92
C GLY A 84 10.01 19.84 -2.83
N VAL A 85 11.05 19.02 -2.69
CA VAL A 85 12.45 19.49 -2.60
C VAL A 85 12.91 20.17 -3.89
N GLU A 86 12.61 19.58 -5.04
CA GLU A 86 12.96 20.12 -6.37
C GLU A 86 12.31 21.48 -6.62
N ARG A 87 11.04 21.67 -6.22
CA ARG A 87 10.39 22.99 -6.29
C ARG A 87 11.06 24.01 -5.39
N LEU A 88 11.40 23.64 -4.17
CA LEU A 88 12.09 24.54 -3.23
C LEU A 88 13.49 24.94 -3.72
N ALA A 89 14.21 23.99 -4.34
CA ALA A 89 15.57 24.19 -4.84
C ALA A 89 15.63 24.79 -6.26
N GLY A 90 14.49 24.91 -6.96
CA GLY A 90 14.44 25.36 -8.35
C GLY A 90 15.11 24.40 -9.34
N VAL A 91 15.12 23.09 -9.02
CA VAL A 91 15.75 22.06 -9.85
C VAL A 91 14.79 21.57 -10.91
N GLU A 92 15.19 21.62 -12.17
CA GLU A 92 14.45 21.04 -13.29
C GLU A 92 14.80 19.56 -13.47
N VAL A 93 13.76 18.72 -13.60
CA VAL A 93 13.88 17.28 -13.83
C VAL A 93 13.76 16.99 -15.32
N PRO A 94 14.72 16.26 -15.94
CA PRO A 94 14.65 15.89 -17.36
C PRO A 94 13.35 15.12 -17.70
N PRO A 95 12.74 15.36 -18.89
CA PRO A 95 11.49 14.69 -19.27
C PRO A 95 11.54 13.17 -19.22
N ARG A 96 12.67 12.56 -19.59
CA ARG A 96 12.88 11.10 -19.50
C ARG A 96 12.79 10.62 -18.05
N ALA A 97 13.38 11.33 -17.11
CA ALA A 97 13.31 10.98 -15.68
C ALA A 97 11.88 11.10 -15.14
N GLN A 98 11.14 12.12 -15.58
CA GLN A 98 9.71 12.26 -15.22
C GLN A 98 8.89 11.07 -15.73
N ALA A 99 9.11 10.66 -17.01
CA ALA A 99 8.42 9.49 -17.59
C ALA A 99 8.74 8.19 -16.82
N ILE A 100 10.01 8.00 -16.42
CA ILE A 100 10.41 6.82 -15.62
C ILE A 100 9.77 6.84 -14.24
N ARG A 101 9.67 7.99 -13.58
CA ARG A 101 8.95 8.13 -12.30
C ARG A 101 7.49 7.72 -12.43
N VAL A 102 6.82 8.15 -13.51
CA VAL A 102 5.44 7.76 -13.81
C VAL A 102 5.34 6.25 -14.05
N LEU A 103 6.25 5.68 -14.85
CA LEU A 103 6.26 4.24 -15.10
C LEU A 103 6.36 3.42 -13.81
N VAL A 104 7.30 3.76 -12.91
CA VAL A 104 7.44 3.07 -11.63
C VAL A 104 6.20 3.26 -10.76
N ALA A 105 5.62 4.46 -10.74
CA ALA A 105 4.40 4.75 -9.99
C ALA A 105 3.21 3.94 -10.47
N GLU A 106 3.04 3.75 -11.78
CA GLU A 106 1.93 2.97 -12.33
C GLU A 106 2.13 1.45 -12.11
N LEU A 107 3.35 0.94 -12.22
CA LEU A 107 3.66 -0.44 -11.86
C LEU A 107 3.41 -0.68 -10.34
N GLU A 108 3.82 0.26 -9.48
CA GLU A 108 3.49 0.24 -8.05
C GLU A 108 1.97 0.22 -7.83
N ARG A 109 1.22 1.04 -8.57
CA ARG A 109 -0.24 1.09 -8.46
C ARG A 109 -0.88 -0.24 -8.85
N ILE A 110 -0.43 -0.89 -9.92
CA ILE A 110 -0.95 -2.20 -10.33
C ILE A 110 -0.77 -3.23 -9.22
N HIS A 111 0.45 -3.39 -8.67
CA HIS A 111 0.66 -4.37 -7.63
C HIS A 111 -0.10 -4.05 -6.34
N SER A 112 -0.26 -2.76 -6.02
CA SER A 112 -1.01 -2.33 -4.83
C SER A 112 -2.51 -2.60 -4.98
N HIS A 113 -3.08 -2.40 -6.17
CA HIS A 113 -4.48 -2.69 -6.45
C HIS A 113 -4.76 -4.20 -6.46
N LEU A 114 -3.84 -5.02 -6.97
CA LEU A 114 -3.95 -6.48 -6.88
C LEU A 114 -3.88 -6.98 -5.43
N LEU A 115 -3.04 -6.37 -4.59
CA LEU A 115 -3.01 -6.64 -3.16
C LEU A 115 -4.35 -6.27 -2.51
N TRP A 116 -4.87 -5.08 -2.80
CA TRP A 116 -6.14 -4.62 -2.25
C TRP A 116 -7.29 -5.54 -2.65
N LEU A 117 -7.38 -5.92 -3.93
CA LEU A 117 -8.39 -6.85 -4.43
C LEU A 117 -8.34 -8.20 -3.69
N GLY A 118 -7.13 -8.73 -3.51
CA GLY A 118 -6.95 -9.99 -2.79
C GLY A 118 -7.38 -9.90 -1.33
N VAL A 119 -6.98 -8.84 -0.63
CA VAL A 119 -7.38 -8.61 0.77
C VAL A 119 -8.89 -8.44 0.87
N ALA A 120 -9.52 -7.68 -0.01
CA ALA A 120 -10.97 -7.51 -0.05
C ALA A 120 -11.70 -8.84 -0.29
N ALA A 121 -11.18 -9.67 -1.20
CA ALA A 121 -11.72 -11.01 -1.46
C ALA A 121 -11.59 -11.92 -0.23
N HIS A 122 -10.45 -11.89 0.46
CA HIS A 122 -10.23 -12.65 1.70
C HIS A 122 -11.23 -12.24 2.79
N GLU A 123 -11.45 -10.94 3.00
CA GLU A 123 -12.43 -10.45 3.97
C GLU A 123 -13.87 -10.84 3.62
N ALA A 124 -14.17 -10.97 2.33
CA ALA A 124 -15.45 -11.47 1.85
C ALA A 124 -15.58 -13.02 1.91
N GLY A 125 -14.51 -13.73 2.31
CA GLY A 125 -14.47 -15.20 2.34
C GLY A 125 -14.15 -15.85 0.99
N PHE A 126 -13.70 -15.08 0.00
CA PHE A 126 -13.39 -15.59 -1.34
C PHE A 126 -11.89 -15.87 -1.53
N GLU A 127 -11.42 -16.94 -0.88
CA GLU A 127 -10.00 -17.33 -0.86
C GLU A 127 -9.41 -17.59 -2.24
N THR A 128 -10.18 -18.12 -3.20
CA THR A 128 -9.68 -18.39 -4.55
C THR A 128 -9.24 -17.10 -5.26
N LEU A 129 -10.04 -16.05 -5.18
CA LEU A 129 -9.71 -14.75 -5.78
C LEU A 129 -8.52 -14.10 -5.06
N PHE A 130 -8.44 -14.23 -3.72
CA PHE A 130 -7.26 -13.82 -2.96
C PHE A 130 -5.99 -14.49 -3.50
N MET A 131 -5.98 -15.81 -3.61
CA MET A 131 -4.80 -16.55 -4.08
C MET A 131 -4.42 -16.21 -5.53
N TYR A 132 -5.41 -15.99 -6.40
CA TYR A 132 -5.16 -15.64 -7.79
C TYR A 132 -4.58 -14.23 -7.95
N SER A 133 -5.16 -13.24 -7.29
CA SER A 133 -4.67 -11.86 -7.34
C SER A 133 -3.26 -11.73 -6.77
N TRP A 134 -2.94 -12.46 -5.70
CA TRP A 134 -1.60 -12.46 -5.11
C TRP A 134 -0.58 -13.20 -5.97
N ARG A 135 -0.94 -14.32 -6.59
CA ARG A 135 -0.09 -14.99 -7.58
C ARG A 135 0.23 -14.06 -8.75
N ASP A 136 -0.78 -13.40 -9.30
CA ASP A 136 -0.60 -12.58 -10.50
C ASP A 136 0.12 -11.25 -10.18
N ARG A 137 0.00 -10.76 -8.93
CA ARG A 137 0.77 -9.64 -8.40
C ARG A 137 2.29 -9.88 -8.49
N GLU A 138 2.75 -11.10 -8.28
CA GLU A 138 4.16 -11.46 -8.38
C GLU A 138 4.79 -11.08 -9.72
N THR A 139 4.03 -11.19 -10.81
CA THR A 139 4.51 -10.83 -12.16
C THR A 139 4.96 -9.37 -12.24
N ILE A 140 4.25 -8.45 -11.62
CA ILE A 140 4.65 -7.02 -11.57
C ILE A 140 5.79 -6.81 -10.58
N MET A 141 5.79 -7.50 -9.45
CA MET A 141 6.87 -7.40 -8.48
C MET A 141 8.21 -7.89 -9.05
N ASP A 142 8.20 -8.95 -9.85
CA ASP A 142 9.37 -9.46 -10.56
C ASP A 142 9.86 -8.45 -11.62
N ALA A 143 8.95 -7.83 -12.36
CA ALA A 143 9.29 -6.78 -13.31
C ALA A 143 9.90 -5.55 -12.61
N LEU A 144 9.36 -5.13 -11.46
CA LEU A 144 9.91 -4.04 -10.64
C LEU A 144 11.29 -4.39 -10.09
N GLU A 145 11.48 -5.61 -9.59
CA GLU A 145 12.77 -6.09 -9.10
C GLU A 145 13.82 -6.11 -10.22
N GLY A 146 13.49 -6.66 -11.38
CA GLY A 146 14.39 -6.69 -12.54
C GLY A 146 14.75 -5.29 -13.07
N PHE A 147 13.86 -4.30 -12.84
CA PHE A 147 14.07 -2.92 -13.26
C PHE A 147 14.81 -2.07 -12.22
N THR A 148 14.46 -2.20 -10.94
CA THR A 148 14.93 -1.30 -9.87
C THR A 148 15.91 -1.97 -8.89
N GLY A 149 15.96 -3.29 -8.90
CA GLY A 149 16.73 -4.11 -7.95
C GLY A 149 16.00 -4.39 -6.64
N ASN A 150 14.73 -3.99 -6.51
CA ASN A 150 13.94 -4.25 -5.32
C ASN A 150 12.46 -4.47 -5.66
N ARG A 151 11.80 -5.34 -4.92
CA ARG A 151 10.39 -5.71 -5.12
C ARG A 151 9.41 -4.67 -4.58
N VAL A 152 9.81 -3.85 -3.59
CA VAL A 152 8.91 -2.96 -2.84
C VAL A 152 9.48 -1.55 -2.65
N ASN A 153 10.67 -1.41 -2.07
CA ASN A 153 11.33 -0.12 -1.87
C ASN A 153 12.31 0.11 -3.02
N TYR A 154 11.84 0.66 -4.09
CA TYR A 154 12.54 0.69 -5.38
C TYR A 154 13.76 1.59 -5.41
N SER A 155 13.80 2.61 -4.56
CA SER A 155 14.85 3.65 -4.55
C SER A 155 15.11 4.25 -5.93
N ALA A 156 14.06 4.35 -6.75
CA ALA A 156 14.16 4.79 -8.13
C ALA A 156 14.38 6.30 -8.27
N ASN A 157 13.87 7.09 -7.30
CA ASN A 157 13.97 8.54 -7.30
C ASN A 157 15.36 9.03 -6.84
N LEU A 158 15.85 10.07 -7.50
CA LEU A 158 16.90 10.97 -7.04
C LEU A 158 16.39 12.40 -7.12
N LEU A 159 16.93 13.30 -6.31
CA LEU A 159 16.66 14.73 -6.44
C LEU A 159 17.23 15.23 -7.78
N GLY A 160 16.39 15.76 -8.62
CA GLY A 160 16.72 16.18 -10.00
C GLY A 160 16.68 15.05 -11.05
N GLY A 161 16.25 13.84 -10.68
CA GLY A 161 16.22 12.73 -11.66
C GLY A 161 15.78 11.39 -11.11
N VAL A 162 16.31 10.33 -11.71
CA VAL A 162 16.09 8.93 -11.31
C VAL A 162 17.42 8.17 -11.27
N LYS A 163 17.46 7.12 -10.46
CA LYS A 163 18.63 6.25 -10.29
C LYS A 163 18.71 5.17 -11.38
N VAL A 164 17.58 4.82 -11.98
CA VAL A 164 17.43 3.73 -12.93
C VAL A 164 17.07 4.27 -14.33
N ASP A 165 17.40 3.53 -15.35
CA ASP A 165 16.97 3.82 -16.73
C ASP A 165 16.29 2.59 -17.35
N VAL A 166 15.41 2.82 -18.31
CA VAL A 166 14.66 1.77 -19.02
C VAL A 166 15.37 1.45 -20.33
N GLY A 167 16.02 0.29 -20.37
CA GLY A 167 16.55 -0.29 -21.61
C GLY A 167 15.53 -1.21 -22.30
N ASP A 168 15.93 -1.79 -23.43
CA ASP A 168 15.05 -2.67 -24.23
C ASP A 168 14.67 -3.96 -23.48
N GLU A 169 15.56 -4.50 -22.66
CA GLU A 169 15.32 -5.69 -21.85
C GLU A 169 14.23 -5.42 -20.80
N GLN A 170 14.37 -4.35 -20.00
CA GLN A 170 13.40 -3.95 -19.00
C GLN A 170 12.04 -3.62 -19.64
N ARG A 171 12.06 -2.89 -20.75
CA ARG A 171 10.85 -2.59 -21.51
C ARG A 171 10.12 -3.86 -21.96
N THR A 172 10.86 -4.82 -22.50
CA THR A 172 10.29 -6.10 -22.97
C THR A 172 9.70 -6.89 -21.80
N ALA A 173 10.40 -6.95 -20.66
CA ALA A 173 9.91 -7.63 -19.46
C ALA A 173 8.63 -7.00 -18.92
N ILE A 174 8.58 -5.66 -18.85
CA ILE A 174 7.40 -4.91 -18.38
C ILE A 174 6.21 -5.15 -19.33
N LEU A 175 6.39 -5.05 -20.64
CA LEU A 175 5.32 -5.28 -21.61
C LEU A 175 4.78 -6.71 -21.51
N LYS A 176 5.66 -7.72 -21.38
CA LYS A 176 5.26 -9.12 -21.18
C LYS A 176 4.44 -9.31 -19.89
N ALA A 177 4.80 -8.61 -18.82
CA ALA A 177 4.06 -8.65 -17.57
C ALA A 177 2.66 -8.04 -17.73
N LEU A 178 2.54 -6.93 -18.44
CA LEU A 178 1.26 -6.28 -18.72
C LEU A 178 0.36 -7.13 -19.62
N ASP A 179 0.91 -7.69 -20.70
CA ASP A 179 0.18 -8.60 -21.60
C ASP A 179 -0.36 -9.84 -20.87
N TYR A 180 0.37 -10.32 -19.87
CA TYR A 180 -0.08 -11.42 -19.00
C TYR A 180 -1.21 -10.99 -18.06
N LEU A 181 -1.17 -9.78 -17.52
CA LEU A 181 -2.11 -9.31 -16.50
C LEU A 181 -3.44 -8.77 -17.09
N GLU A 182 -3.42 -8.19 -18.28
CA GLU A 182 -4.61 -7.57 -18.86
C GLU A 182 -5.82 -8.53 -18.92
N PRO A 183 -5.73 -9.74 -19.52
CA PRO A 183 -6.86 -10.67 -19.55
C PRO A 183 -7.25 -11.17 -18.15
N ARG A 184 -6.34 -11.24 -17.21
CA ARG A 184 -6.61 -11.62 -15.83
C ARG A 184 -7.40 -10.55 -15.09
N THR A 185 -7.06 -9.30 -15.33
CA THR A 185 -7.80 -8.17 -14.74
C THR A 185 -9.24 -8.16 -15.24
N HIS A 186 -9.47 -8.40 -16.52
CA HIS A 186 -10.82 -8.54 -17.05
C HIS A 186 -11.57 -9.71 -16.40
N HIS A 187 -10.91 -10.87 -16.26
CA HIS A 187 -11.52 -12.01 -15.57
C HIS A 187 -11.87 -11.67 -14.10
N TYR A 188 -11.03 -10.94 -13.38
CA TYR A 188 -11.32 -10.51 -12.00
C TYR A 188 -12.51 -9.55 -11.94
N MET A 189 -12.60 -8.62 -12.89
CA MET A 189 -13.78 -7.75 -13.02
C MET A 189 -15.06 -8.55 -13.25
N ASP A 190 -15.03 -9.53 -14.14
CA ASP A 190 -16.18 -10.40 -14.41
C ASP A 190 -16.59 -11.17 -13.15
N VAL A 191 -15.64 -11.81 -12.47
CA VAL A 191 -15.91 -12.57 -11.24
C VAL A 191 -16.55 -11.68 -10.17
N VAL A 192 -15.98 -10.50 -9.90
CA VAL A 192 -16.49 -9.59 -8.85
C VAL A 192 -17.88 -9.02 -9.20
N THR A 193 -18.20 -8.88 -10.49
CA THR A 193 -19.47 -8.24 -10.93
C THR A 193 -20.58 -9.22 -11.23
N THR A 194 -20.27 -10.48 -11.53
CA THR A 194 -21.26 -11.47 -12.01
C THR A 194 -21.48 -12.64 -11.05
N ASP A 195 -20.49 -13.01 -10.24
CA ASP A 195 -20.65 -14.10 -9.29
C ASP A 195 -21.54 -13.66 -8.12
N ALA A 196 -22.53 -14.49 -7.81
CA ALA A 196 -23.32 -14.34 -6.60
C ALA A 196 -22.50 -14.89 -5.42
N LEU A 197 -22.01 -14.01 -4.58
CA LEU A 197 -21.39 -14.34 -3.29
C LEU A 197 -22.46 -14.70 -2.26
#